data_65232adf34c51a12b127d143a913fc44
#
_entry.id   65232adf34c51a12b127d143a913fc44
#
_cell.length_a   1.000
_cell.length_b   1.000
_cell.length_c   1.000
_cell.angle_alpha   90.00
_cell.angle_beta   90.00
_cell.angle_gamma   90.00
#
_symmetry.space_group_name_H-M   'P 1'
#
loop_
_entity.id
_entity.type
_entity.pdbx_description
1 polymer ?
#
loop_
_entity_poly.entity_id
_entity_poly.type
_entity_poly.pdbx_seq_one_letter_code
_entity_poly.pdbx_strand_id
1 'polypeptide(L)'
;MSLRVGLDLDGSLESLGNSMTDLADALDRTGECELVRFRSRTSASADNETHLALRALWSPLWRRSLGRSINGLLPRVDVVHVAGLATPPTREIPLIVSVDDLRPLRGETHTHLRITQLRRAVERGATLVASSRSASHEVISVLGVARSRVVVVPPAVPRVDETRDGADLVVNITGVDELFIALAPQLIAFAEDHGSRVVALASTSAGQKIRSNGLAITTRARRDARDALANARVVIHLSDGARFPSFAIAALSAGVPTLARATEINRELLEGAAALVTDDGQVRDTLEEVWSNGSRRSIMVAAGRSRAVDFAPDTAARAYIALYREVVRGWTA
;
A
#
# COMPACT_ATOMS: atom_id res chain seq x y z
N MET A 1 32.54 -0.22 -2.31
CA MET A 1 31.73 0.61 -3.24
C MET A 1 30.36 0.79 -2.63
N SER A 2 29.81 2.00 -2.67
CA SER A 2 28.44 2.26 -2.24
C SER A 2 27.47 1.56 -3.19
N LEU A 3 26.42 0.93 -2.66
CA LEU A 3 25.36 0.29 -3.43
C LEU A 3 24.53 1.35 -4.17
N ARG A 4 24.39 1.24 -5.49
CA ARG A 4 23.61 2.16 -6.31
C ARG A 4 22.32 1.50 -6.77
N VAL A 5 21.18 2.09 -6.39
CA VAL A 5 19.84 1.55 -6.62
C VAL A 5 19.07 2.43 -7.58
N GLY A 6 18.67 1.88 -8.73
CA GLY A 6 17.67 2.51 -9.60
C GLY A 6 16.27 2.29 -9.03
N LEU A 7 15.61 3.35 -8.57
CA LEU A 7 14.31 3.26 -7.91
C LEU A 7 13.21 3.96 -8.72
N ASP A 8 12.20 3.19 -9.14
CA ASP A 8 11.01 3.70 -9.82
C ASP A 8 10.03 4.31 -8.81
N LEU A 9 9.81 5.60 -8.89
CA LEU A 9 8.88 6.32 -8.02
C LEU A 9 7.41 6.21 -8.44
N ASP A 10 7.10 5.48 -9.50
CA ASP A 10 5.72 5.24 -9.95
C ASP A 10 5.04 4.06 -9.20
N GLY A 11 5.18 4.02 -7.89
CA GLY A 11 4.47 3.08 -7.03
C GLY A 11 2.95 3.22 -7.08
N SER A 12 2.23 2.35 -6.39
CA SER A 12 0.80 2.52 -6.20
C SER A 12 0.53 3.77 -5.37
N LEU A 13 -0.28 4.69 -5.92
CA LEU A 13 -0.81 5.81 -5.15
C LEU A 13 -1.80 5.26 -4.13
N GLU A 14 -1.44 5.34 -2.87
CA GLU A 14 -2.28 5.01 -1.75
C GLU A 14 -2.91 6.27 -1.13
N SER A 15 -3.81 6.07 -0.18
CA SER A 15 -4.55 7.17 0.47
C SER A 15 -3.66 8.20 1.17
N LEU A 16 -2.41 7.83 1.50
CA LEU A 16 -1.50 8.66 2.28
C LEU A 16 -0.29 9.16 1.50
N GLY A 17 -0.18 8.82 0.23
CA GLY A 17 0.96 9.19 -0.60
C GLY A 17 1.45 8.05 -1.49
N ASN A 18 2.71 8.08 -1.84
CA ASN A 18 3.35 7.08 -2.66
C ASN A 18 4.41 6.36 -1.82
N SER A 19 4.17 5.08 -1.52
CA SER A 19 5.07 4.25 -0.71
C SER A 19 6.51 4.18 -1.25
N MET A 20 6.69 4.31 -2.58
CA MET A 20 8.03 4.34 -3.18
C MET A 20 8.76 5.66 -2.94
N THR A 21 8.03 6.77 -2.86
CA THR A 21 8.62 8.07 -2.47
C THR A 21 9.00 8.06 -0.99
N ASP A 22 8.10 7.57 -0.12
CA ASP A 22 8.37 7.45 1.32
C ASP A 22 9.57 6.52 1.58
N LEU A 23 9.68 5.44 0.81
CA LEU A 23 10.85 4.53 0.85
C LEU A 23 12.12 5.24 0.37
N ALA A 24 12.05 5.99 -0.74
CA ALA A 24 13.21 6.72 -1.27
C ALA A 24 13.78 7.69 -0.23
N ASP A 25 12.91 8.46 0.40
CA ASP A 25 13.32 9.43 1.43
C ASP A 25 13.90 8.73 2.68
N ALA A 26 13.38 7.56 3.04
CA ALA A 26 13.92 6.76 4.13
C ALA A 26 15.29 6.16 3.78
N LEU A 27 15.46 5.65 2.56
CA LEU A 27 16.75 5.13 2.08
C LEU A 27 17.83 6.20 2.08
N ASP A 28 17.52 7.42 1.63
CA ASP A 28 18.48 8.54 1.68
C ASP A 28 18.93 8.88 3.10
N ARG A 29 17.99 8.86 4.06
CA ARG A 29 18.34 9.12 5.47
C ARG A 29 19.31 8.08 6.04
N THR A 30 19.34 6.86 5.50
CA THR A 30 20.30 5.85 5.97
C THR A 30 21.72 6.12 5.53
N GLY A 31 21.92 6.79 4.39
CA GLY A 31 23.24 7.00 3.77
C GLY A 31 23.93 5.71 3.30
N GLU A 32 23.23 4.56 3.32
CA GLU A 32 23.82 3.24 3.02
C GLU A 32 23.78 2.85 1.54
N CYS A 33 23.04 3.60 0.72
CA CYS A 33 22.98 3.44 -0.73
C CYS A 33 22.82 4.78 -1.44
N GLU A 34 23.21 4.82 -2.70
CA GLU A 34 22.99 5.95 -3.61
C GLU A 34 21.76 5.67 -4.47
N LEU A 35 20.78 6.58 -4.49
CA LEU A 35 19.56 6.40 -5.26
C LEU A 35 19.65 7.12 -6.62
N VAL A 36 19.33 6.37 -7.68
CA VAL A 36 19.02 6.90 -9.01
C VAL A 36 17.50 6.83 -9.18
N ARG A 37 16.82 7.95 -8.88
CA ARG A 37 15.37 8.05 -8.95
C ARG A 37 14.90 8.23 -10.39
N PHE A 38 13.85 7.52 -10.77
CA PHE A 38 13.21 7.69 -12.07
C PHE A 38 11.71 7.42 -11.98
N ARG A 39 10.98 7.78 -13.04
CA ARG A 39 9.56 7.41 -13.21
C ARG A 39 9.37 6.71 -14.53
N SER A 40 8.71 5.58 -14.50
CA SER A 40 8.45 4.76 -15.70
C SER A 40 7.15 5.15 -16.42
N ARG A 41 6.19 5.78 -15.76
CA ARG A 41 4.84 6.06 -16.29
C ARG A 41 4.44 7.53 -16.30
N THR A 42 4.69 8.27 -15.22
CA THR A 42 4.19 9.64 -15.08
C THR A 42 5.09 10.66 -15.78
N SER A 43 4.52 11.80 -16.20
CA SER A 43 5.26 12.90 -16.82
C SER A 43 5.81 13.90 -15.81
N ALA A 44 5.27 13.93 -14.59
CA ALA A 44 5.79 14.77 -13.52
C ALA A 44 7.15 14.25 -13.07
N SER A 45 8.14 15.11 -13.09
CA SER A 45 9.52 14.82 -12.68
C SER A 45 9.97 15.94 -11.75
N ALA A 46 10.62 15.58 -10.66
CA ALA A 46 11.27 16.54 -9.78
C ALA A 46 12.73 16.76 -10.23
N ASP A 47 13.36 17.82 -9.78
CA ASP A 47 14.73 18.21 -10.19
C ASP A 47 15.79 17.14 -9.90
N ASN A 48 15.53 16.25 -8.92
CA ASN A 48 16.43 15.18 -8.53
C ASN A 48 16.12 13.81 -9.18
N GLU A 49 15.24 13.78 -10.20
CA GLU A 49 14.86 12.56 -10.91
C GLU A 49 15.57 12.42 -12.26
N THR A 50 15.99 11.21 -12.60
CA THR A 50 16.56 10.93 -13.92
C THR A 50 15.45 10.92 -14.97
N HIS A 51 15.58 11.81 -15.95
CA HIS A 51 14.68 11.85 -17.08
C HIS A 51 14.96 10.69 -18.05
N LEU A 52 13.99 9.78 -18.19
CA LEU A 52 14.09 8.71 -19.17
C LEU A 52 13.76 9.24 -20.57
N ALA A 53 14.76 9.22 -21.43
CA ALA A 53 14.58 9.59 -22.84
C ALA A 53 13.50 8.70 -23.49
N LEU A 54 12.57 9.32 -24.23
CA LEU A 54 11.49 8.63 -24.95
C LEU A 54 10.62 7.71 -24.06
N ARG A 55 10.45 8.06 -22.80
CA ARG A 55 9.65 7.29 -21.83
C ARG A 55 8.26 6.92 -22.34
N ALA A 56 7.56 7.85 -23.00
CA ALA A 56 6.25 7.60 -23.59
C ALA A 56 6.25 6.45 -24.60
N LEU A 57 7.38 6.23 -25.26
CA LEU A 57 7.57 5.12 -26.20
C LEU A 57 7.88 3.80 -25.49
N TRP A 58 8.71 3.83 -24.42
CA TRP A 58 9.15 2.61 -23.73
C TRP A 58 8.12 2.07 -22.74
N SER A 59 7.37 2.91 -22.06
CA SER A 59 6.39 2.48 -21.05
C SER A 59 5.35 1.47 -21.57
N PRO A 60 4.73 1.62 -22.77
CA PRO A 60 3.85 0.61 -23.32
C PRO A 60 4.56 -0.70 -23.67
N LEU A 61 5.80 -0.63 -24.14
CA LEU A 61 6.61 -1.81 -24.47
C LEU A 61 7.02 -2.58 -23.24
N TRP A 62 7.41 -1.89 -22.17
CA TRP A 62 7.74 -2.51 -20.88
C TRP A 62 6.54 -3.21 -20.22
N ARG A 63 5.32 -2.71 -20.43
CA ARG A 63 4.11 -3.46 -20.01
C ARG A 63 3.99 -4.83 -20.68
N ARG A 64 4.62 -5.02 -21.83
CA ARG A 64 4.72 -6.30 -22.53
C ARG A 64 6.05 -7.00 -22.29
N SER A 65 6.86 -6.49 -21.37
CA SER A 65 8.24 -6.93 -21.12
C SER A 65 9.11 -6.93 -22.38
N LEU A 66 8.89 -5.96 -23.25
CA LEU A 66 9.60 -5.75 -24.50
C LEU A 66 10.32 -4.41 -24.48
N GLY A 67 11.17 -4.19 -25.47
CA GLY A 67 11.84 -2.91 -25.69
C GLY A 67 13.25 -2.86 -25.13
N ARG A 68 13.78 -1.64 -25.02
CA ARG A 68 15.16 -1.40 -24.60
C ARG A 68 15.33 -1.67 -23.10
N SER A 69 16.46 -2.25 -22.74
CA SER A 69 16.84 -2.45 -21.34
C SER A 69 16.90 -1.12 -20.59
N ILE A 70 16.43 -1.12 -19.33
CA ILE A 70 16.45 0.06 -18.46
C ILE A 70 17.87 0.52 -18.16
N ASN A 71 18.85 -0.40 -18.08
CA ASN A 71 20.27 -0.07 -17.86
C ASN A 71 20.84 0.89 -18.89
N GLY A 72 20.35 0.82 -20.13
CA GLY A 72 20.80 1.72 -21.19
C GLY A 72 20.15 3.11 -21.13
N LEU A 73 19.26 3.35 -20.17
CA LEU A 73 18.52 4.59 -19.98
C LEU A 73 18.83 5.27 -18.65
N LEU A 74 19.37 4.54 -17.68
CA LEU A 74 19.78 5.04 -16.38
C LEU A 74 21.29 5.22 -16.32
N PRO A 75 21.82 6.09 -15.43
CA PRO A 75 23.20 6.03 -14.98
C PRO A 75 23.52 4.64 -14.43
N ARG A 76 24.82 4.32 -14.28
CA ARG A 76 25.23 3.02 -13.73
C ARG A 76 24.56 2.77 -12.38
N VAL A 77 23.86 1.63 -12.27
CA VAL A 77 23.23 1.12 -11.05
C VAL A 77 23.55 -0.35 -10.86
N ASP A 78 23.50 -0.84 -9.63
CA ASP A 78 23.81 -2.24 -9.28
C ASP A 78 22.53 -3.09 -9.23
N VAL A 79 21.37 -2.47 -9.00
CA VAL A 79 20.05 -3.11 -8.96
C VAL A 79 18.96 -2.11 -9.39
N VAL A 80 17.91 -2.60 -10.01
CA VAL A 80 16.71 -1.80 -10.33
C VAL A 80 15.52 -2.31 -9.52
N HIS A 81 14.81 -1.42 -8.84
CA HIS A 81 13.58 -1.72 -8.13
C HIS A 81 12.42 -0.94 -8.75
N VAL A 82 11.39 -1.66 -9.17
CA VAL A 82 10.18 -1.09 -9.76
C VAL A 82 8.95 -1.53 -8.98
N ALA A 83 7.91 -0.69 -9.00
CA ALA A 83 6.58 -1.01 -8.49
C ALA A 83 5.52 -0.75 -9.57
N GLY A 84 4.31 -1.24 -9.37
CA GLY A 84 3.23 -1.01 -10.33
C GLY A 84 3.28 -1.93 -11.56
N LEU A 85 2.84 -1.42 -12.70
CA LEU A 85 2.60 -2.23 -13.90
C LEU A 85 3.79 -2.32 -14.88
N ALA A 86 4.82 -1.50 -14.72
CA ALA A 86 5.98 -1.54 -15.62
C ALA A 86 7.02 -2.53 -15.09
N THR A 87 7.42 -3.47 -15.94
CA THR A 87 8.52 -4.41 -15.68
C THR A 87 9.55 -4.30 -16.79
N PRO A 88 10.43 -3.28 -16.74
CA PRO A 88 11.43 -3.09 -17.78
C PRO A 88 12.39 -4.28 -17.83
N PRO A 89 12.86 -4.68 -19.02
CA PRO A 89 13.94 -5.65 -19.09
C PRO A 89 15.22 -5.04 -18.52
N THR A 90 15.98 -5.85 -17.79
CA THR A 90 17.33 -5.52 -17.34
C THR A 90 18.35 -6.41 -18.07
N ARG A 91 19.59 -5.96 -18.16
CA ARG A 91 20.73 -6.74 -18.64
C ARG A 91 21.82 -6.65 -17.60
N GLU A 92 22.40 -7.79 -17.22
CA GLU A 92 23.59 -7.87 -16.35
C GLU A 92 23.41 -7.26 -14.95
N ILE A 93 22.19 -6.84 -14.61
CA ILE A 93 21.83 -6.37 -13.27
C ILE A 93 20.48 -6.95 -12.83
N PRO A 94 20.30 -7.23 -11.53
CA PRO A 94 19.06 -7.76 -11.01
C PRO A 94 17.91 -6.76 -11.07
N LEU A 95 16.69 -7.30 -11.20
CA LEU A 95 15.44 -6.58 -11.12
C LEU A 95 14.67 -7.03 -9.88
N ILE A 96 14.18 -6.06 -9.12
CA ILE A 96 13.22 -6.28 -8.03
C ILE A 96 11.89 -5.66 -8.44
N VAL A 97 10.80 -6.37 -8.21
CA VAL A 97 9.45 -5.94 -8.57
C VAL A 97 8.54 -6.04 -7.35
N SER A 98 8.10 -4.90 -6.81
CA SER A 98 7.06 -4.87 -5.77
C SER A 98 5.68 -5.19 -6.34
N VAL A 99 4.95 -6.06 -5.64
CA VAL A 99 3.57 -6.47 -5.96
C VAL A 99 2.65 -6.03 -4.82
N ASP A 100 2.24 -4.76 -4.86
CA ASP A 100 1.44 -4.14 -3.78
C ASP A 100 -0.07 -4.23 -4.02
N ASP A 101 -0.48 -4.57 -5.24
CA ASP A 101 -1.88 -4.67 -5.66
C ASP A 101 -2.14 -6.06 -6.25
N LEU A 102 -2.96 -6.85 -5.57
CA LEU A 102 -3.30 -8.23 -5.98
C LEU A 102 -4.53 -8.30 -6.92
N ARG A 103 -5.26 -7.20 -7.13
CA ARG A 103 -6.42 -7.18 -8.02
C ARG A 103 -6.11 -7.68 -9.43
N PRO A 104 -4.97 -7.32 -10.05
CA PRO A 104 -4.61 -7.91 -11.33
C PRO A 104 -4.38 -9.43 -11.29
N LEU A 105 -4.08 -10.00 -10.14
CA LEU A 105 -3.91 -11.44 -9.97
C LEU A 105 -5.25 -12.15 -9.71
N ARG A 106 -6.22 -11.42 -9.17
CA ARG A 106 -7.58 -11.92 -8.86
C ARG A 106 -8.57 -11.83 -10.03
N GLY A 107 -8.14 -11.36 -11.17
CA GLY A 107 -8.99 -11.24 -12.36
C GLY A 107 -9.74 -9.92 -12.49
N GLU A 108 -9.45 -8.92 -11.65
CA GLU A 108 -10.23 -7.68 -11.60
C GLU A 108 -9.80 -6.65 -12.66
N THR A 109 -8.49 -6.52 -12.90
CA THR A 109 -7.95 -5.55 -13.87
C THR A 109 -6.66 -6.05 -14.51
N HIS A 110 -6.55 -5.96 -15.84
CA HIS A 110 -5.32 -6.28 -16.59
C HIS A 110 -4.67 -7.64 -16.26
N THR A 111 -5.43 -8.62 -15.79
CA THR A 111 -4.98 -9.88 -15.23
C THR A 111 -3.97 -10.62 -16.08
N HIS A 112 -4.32 -10.93 -17.34
CA HIS A 112 -3.45 -11.69 -18.23
C HIS A 112 -2.13 -10.95 -18.51
N LEU A 113 -2.19 -9.65 -18.69
CA LEU A 113 -1.01 -8.84 -18.95
C LEU A 113 -0.09 -8.85 -17.72
N ARG A 114 -0.64 -8.66 -16.51
CA ARG A 114 0.15 -8.59 -15.29
C ARG A 114 0.79 -9.93 -14.93
N ILE A 115 0.04 -11.02 -15.00
CA ILE A 115 0.55 -12.37 -14.76
C ILE A 115 1.69 -12.68 -15.74
N THR A 116 1.50 -12.42 -17.02
CA THR A 116 2.52 -12.67 -18.05
C THR A 116 3.78 -11.83 -17.80
N GLN A 117 3.64 -10.58 -17.41
CA GLN A 117 4.78 -9.70 -17.12
C GLN A 117 5.60 -10.22 -15.93
N LEU A 118 4.91 -10.55 -14.82
CA LEU A 118 5.58 -11.02 -13.61
C LEU A 118 6.27 -12.36 -13.85
N ARG A 119 5.63 -13.30 -14.53
CA ARG A 119 6.25 -14.57 -14.92
C ARG A 119 7.52 -14.36 -15.75
N ARG A 120 7.44 -13.55 -16.81
CA ARG A 120 8.59 -13.23 -17.65
C ARG A 120 9.71 -12.50 -16.89
N ALA A 121 9.37 -11.65 -15.93
CA ALA A 121 10.37 -11.03 -15.09
C ALA A 121 11.10 -12.07 -14.22
N VAL A 122 10.37 -12.99 -13.59
CA VAL A 122 10.95 -14.08 -12.78
C VAL A 122 11.78 -15.05 -13.63
N GLU A 123 11.32 -15.42 -14.82
CA GLU A 123 12.09 -16.25 -15.77
C GLU A 123 13.45 -15.61 -16.15
N ARG A 124 13.53 -14.28 -16.14
CA ARG A 124 14.77 -13.50 -16.34
C ARG A 124 15.55 -13.23 -15.07
N GLY A 125 15.18 -13.86 -13.95
CA GLY A 125 15.91 -13.78 -12.70
C GLY A 125 15.41 -12.69 -11.73
N ALA A 126 14.30 -12.00 -12.01
CA ALA A 126 13.77 -11.00 -11.09
C ALA A 126 13.34 -11.61 -9.75
N THR A 127 13.48 -10.81 -8.69
CA THR A 127 12.91 -11.08 -7.36
C THR A 127 11.63 -10.30 -7.22
N LEU A 128 10.55 -10.96 -6.82
CA LEU A 128 9.28 -10.32 -6.48
C LEU A 128 9.26 -9.97 -4.99
N VAL A 129 8.71 -8.82 -4.66
CA VAL A 129 8.45 -8.41 -3.28
C VAL A 129 6.96 -8.35 -3.05
N ALA A 130 6.49 -9.12 -2.09
CA ALA A 130 5.10 -9.10 -1.63
C ALA A 130 4.98 -8.31 -0.33
N SER A 131 3.84 -7.65 -0.13
CA SER A 131 3.58 -6.77 1.01
C SER A 131 3.31 -7.51 2.33
N SER A 132 3.02 -8.82 2.26
CA SER A 132 2.70 -9.68 3.41
C SER A 132 2.94 -11.16 3.07
N ARG A 133 2.89 -12.04 4.07
CA ARG A 133 2.99 -13.49 3.85
C ARG A 133 1.77 -14.01 3.08
N SER A 134 0.57 -13.53 3.42
CA SER A 134 -0.64 -13.89 2.69
C SER A 134 -0.57 -13.46 1.22
N ALA A 135 -0.11 -12.23 0.95
CA ALA A 135 0.14 -11.74 -0.41
C ALA A 135 1.21 -12.59 -1.13
N SER A 136 2.29 -12.98 -0.45
CA SER A 136 3.33 -13.85 -1.01
C SER A 136 2.77 -15.21 -1.43
N HIS A 137 1.94 -15.84 -0.60
CA HIS A 137 1.30 -17.12 -0.93
C HIS A 137 0.41 -17.00 -2.17
N GLU A 138 -0.37 -15.93 -2.27
CA GLU A 138 -1.21 -15.67 -3.44
C GLU A 138 -0.38 -15.45 -4.71
N VAL A 139 0.67 -14.63 -4.63
CA VAL A 139 1.60 -14.39 -5.75
C VAL A 139 2.24 -15.71 -6.23
N ILE A 140 2.77 -16.53 -5.32
CA ILE A 140 3.38 -17.82 -5.64
C ILE A 140 2.36 -18.75 -6.32
N SER A 141 1.16 -18.87 -5.74
CA SER A 141 0.10 -19.76 -6.24
C SER A 141 -0.36 -19.34 -7.65
N VAL A 142 -0.66 -18.06 -7.85
CA VAL A 142 -1.20 -17.56 -9.13
C VAL A 142 -0.15 -17.56 -10.22
N LEU A 143 1.09 -17.21 -9.88
CA LEU A 143 2.18 -17.15 -10.88
C LEU A 143 2.83 -18.52 -11.12
N GLY A 144 2.70 -19.48 -10.21
CA GLY A 144 3.40 -20.76 -10.31
C GLY A 144 4.93 -20.62 -10.22
N VAL A 145 5.42 -19.62 -9.47
CA VAL A 145 6.86 -19.33 -9.34
C VAL A 145 7.45 -19.98 -8.08
N ALA A 146 8.76 -20.23 -8.09
CA ALA A 146 9.44 -20.77 -6.93
C ALA A 146 9.38 -19.80 -5.73
N ARG A 147 9.15 -20.33 -4.51
CA ARG A 147 9.11 -19.54 -3.26
C ARG A 147 10.36 -18.68 -3.06
N SER A 148 11.53 -19.16 -3.46
CA SER A 148 12.80 -18.43 -3.39
C SER A 148 12.84 -17.15 -4.24
N ARG A 149 11.88 -16.97 -5.14
CA ARG A 149 11.75 -15.77 -5.98
C ARG A 149 10.80 -14.71 -5.42
N VAL A 150 10.17 -14.98 -4.26
CA VAL A 150 9.22 -14.06 -3.62
C VAL A 150 9.67 -13.78 -2.20
N VAL A 151 10.00 -12.53 -1.92
CA VAL A 151 10.42 -12.04 -0.61
C VAL A 151 9.29 -11.20 -0.01
N VAL A 152 9.12 -11.21 1.29
CA VAL A 152 8.13 -10.39 1.98
C VAL A 152 8.82 -9.16 2.58
N VAL A 153 8.48 -7.98 2.06
CA VAL A 153 8.86 -6.70 2.66
C VAL A 153 7.62 -5.79 2.64
N PRO A 154 7.07 -5.45 3.79
CA PRO A 154 5.94 -4.53 3.85
C PRO A 154 6.30 -3.15 3.29
N PRO A 155 5.38 -2.48 2.58
CA PRO A 155 5.56 -1.11 2.12
C PRO A 155 5.79 -0.13 3.28
N ALA A 156 6.53 0.93 2.99
CA ALA A 156 6.69 2.05 3.91
C ALA A 156 5.35 2.76 4.16
N VAL A 157 4.98 2.94 5.41
CA VAL A 157 3.82 3.74 5.80
C VAL A 157 4.31 4.95 6.59
N PRO A 158 4.11 6.17 6.08
CA PRO A 158 4.54 7.37 6.79
C PRO A 158 3.78 7.52 8.11
N ARG A 159 4.51 7.93 9.14
CA ARG A 159 3.89 8.24 10.42
C ARG A 159 2.96 9.45 10.25
N VAL A 160 1.79 9.36 10.86
CA VAL A 160 0.87 10.47 11.00
C VAL A 160 0.96 10.97 12.44
N ASP A 161 1.01 12.29 12.61
CA ASP A 161 1.05 12.89 13.94
C ASP A 161 -0.19 12.52 14.75
N GLU A 162 -0.04 12.56 16.07
CA GLU A 162 -1.14 12.24 16.97
C GLU A 162 -2.38 13.06 16.65
N THR A 163 -3.50 12.38 16.53
CA THR A 163 -4.78 13.05 16.38
C THR A 163 -5.14 13.74 17.70
N ARG A 164 -5.65 14.95 17.58
CA ARG A 164 -6.39 15.60 18.67
C ARG A 164 -7.68 14.80 18.89
N ASP A 165 -8.37 15.03 20.01
CA ASP A 165 -9.66 14.38 20.27
C ASP A 165 -10.65 14.59 19.11
N GLY A 166 -10.55 13.72 18.11
CA GLY A 166 -11.40 13.74 16.93
C GLY A 166 -12.82 13.32 17.27
N ALA A 167 -13.76 13.79 16.46
CA ALA A 167 -15.17 13.49 16.63
C ALA A 167 -15.76 12.64 15.48
N ASP A 168 -15.04 12.48 14.39
CA ASP A 168 -15.55 11.87 13.16
C ASP A 168 -15.41 10.32 13.18
N LEU A 169 -16.41 9.64 12.66
CA LEU A 169 -16.33 8.24 12.27
C LEU A 169 -15.79 8.18 10.83
N VAL A 170 -14.52 7.83 10.67
CA VAL A 170 -13.88 7.80 9.35
C VAL A 170 -13.91 6.38 8.78
N VAL A 171 -14.45 6.23 7.58
CA VAL A 171 -14.53 4.94 6.86
C VAL A 171 -13.66 4.97 5.62
N ASN A 172 -12.65 4.10 5.56
CA ASN A 172 -11.84 3.90 4.35
C ASN A 172 -12.39 2.70 3.56
N ILE A 173 -12.80 2.96 2.31
CA ILE A 173 -13.45 1.98 1.44
C ILE A 173 -12.47 1.56 0.35
N THR A 174 -12.16 0.26 0.27
CA THR A 174 -11.25 -0.28 -0.75
C THR A 174 -11.79 -1.58 -1.34
N GLY A 175 -12.34 -1.52 -2.54
CA GLY A 175 -12.82 -2.69 -3.29
C GLY A 175 -14.11 -3.31 -2.76
N VAL A 176 -14.83 -2.63 -1.85
CA VAL A 176 -16.04 -3.14 -1.17
C VAL A 176 -17.16 -2.10 -1.14
N ASP A 177 -17.35 -1.39 -2.25
CA ASP A 177 -18.32 -0.28 -2.34
C ASP A 177 -19.75 -0.72 -1.96
N GLU A 178 -20.20 -1.89 -2.43
CA GLU A 178 -21.53 -2.43 -2.16
C GLU A 178 -21.72 -2.78 -0.67
N LEU A 179 -20.70 -3.37 -0.05
CA LEU A 179 -20.70 -3.64 1.38
C LEU A 179 -20.83 -2.35 2.18
N PHE A 180 -20.08 -1.31 1.80
CA PHE A 180 -20.18 -0.02 2.47
C PHE A 180 -21.59 0.58 2.34
N ILE A 181 -22.22 0.51 1.14
CA ILE A 181 -23.57 1.00 0.92
C ILE A 181 -24.59 0.26 1.84
N ALA A 182 -24.41 -1.05 2.01
CA ALA A 182 -25.27 -1.86 2.90
C ALA A 182 -25.07 -1.49 4.39
N LEU A 183 -23.86 -1.18 4.80
CA LEU A 183 -23.53 -0.79 6.18
C LEU A 183 -23.87 0.68 6.50
N ALA A 184 -23.95 1.53 5.49
CA ALA A 184 -24.06 2.98 5.66
C ALA A 184 -25.23 3.42 6.55
N PRO A 185 -26.45 2.86 6.45
CA PRO A 185 -27.55 3.28 7.32
C PRO A 185 -27.27 3.09 8.81
N GLN A 186 -26.67 1.95 9.20
CA GLN A 186 -26.33 1.71 10.60
C GLN A 186 -25.16 2.59 11.08
N LEU A 187 -24.20 2.92 10.21
CA LEU A 187 -23.11 3.82 10.55
C LEU A 187 -23.58 5.26 10.72
N ILE A 188 -24.54 5.70 9.89
CA ILE A 188 -25.17 7.02 10.02
C ILE A 188 -25.94 7.11 11.34
N ALA A 189 -26.81 6.13 11.62
CA ALA A 189 -27.57 6.10 12.87
C ALA A 189 -26.64 6.09 14.09
N PHE A 190 -25.57 5.28 14.06
CA PHE A 190 -24.57 5.26 15.12
C PHE A 190 -23.92 6.65 15.32
N ALA A 191 -23.52 7.30 14.23
CA ALA A 191 -22.89 8.62 14.31
C ALA A 191 -23.83 9.69 14.86
N GLU A 192 -25.13 9.67 14.47
CA GLU A 192 -26.18 10.56 14.98
C GLU A 192 -26.41 10.35 16.48
N ASP A 193 -26.51 9.10 16.93
CA ASP A 193 -26.68 8.75 18.34
C ASP A 193 -25.54 9.30 19.23
N HIS A 194 -24.35 9.48 18.63
CA HIS A 194 -23.15 9.95 19.33
C HIS A 194 -22.74 11.40 19.02
N GLY A 195 -23.61 12.18 18.36
CA GLY A 195 -23.30 13.56 17.97
C GLY A 195 -22.08 13.69 17.03
N SER A 196 -21.86 12.67 16.21
CA SER A 196 -20.76 12.53 15.28
C SER A 196 -21.22 12.57 13.82
N ARG A 197 -20.31 12.45 12.89
CA ARG A 197 -20.62 12.31 11.47
C ARG A 197 -19.77 11.22 10.82
N VAL A 198 -20.31 10.63 9.75
CA VAL A 198 -19.58 9.67 8.93
C VAL A 198 -18.82 10.40 7.83
N VAL A 199 -17.50 10.16 7.76
CA VAL A 199 -16.61 10.66 6.71
C VAL A 199 -16.06 9.47 5.93
N ALA A 200 -16.46 9.32 4.66
CA ALA A 200 -16.00 8.24 3.80
C ALA A 200 -14.82 8.67 2.92
N LEU A 201 -13.70 7.98 3.03
CA LEU A 201 -12.60 8.06 2.08
C LEU A 201 -12.86 7.10 0.92
N ALA A 202 -13.20 7.65 -0.22
CA ALA A 202 -13.71 6.90 -1.34
C ALA A 202 -12.99 7.27 -2.65
N SER A 203 -13.01 6.34 -3.62
CA SER A 203 -12.72 6.67 -5.01
C SER A 203 -13.81 7.58 -5.59
N THR A 204 -13.54 8.21 -6.73
CA THR A 204 -14.55 9.03 -7.41
C THR A 204 -15.81 8.24 -7.71
N SER A 205 -15.68 6.99 -8.17
CA SER A 205 -16.82 6.10 -8.46
C SER A 205 -17.61 5.73 -7.20
N ALA A 206 -16.93 5.35 -6.11
CA ALA A 206 -17.58 5.07 -4.85
C ALA A 206 -18.29 6.31 -4.27
N GLY A 207 -17.66 7.48 -4.35
CA GLY A 207 -18.28 8.74 -3.95
C GLY A 207 -19.53 9.10 -4.78
N GLN A 208 -19.55 8.76 -6.06
CA GLN A 208 -20.76 8.90 -6.89
C GLN A 208 -21.86 7.94 -6.44
N LYS A 209 -21.54 6.66 -6.18
CA LYS A 209 -22.52 5.69 -5.65
C LYS A 209 -23.11 6.14 -4.32
N ILE A 210 -22.29 6.64 -3.39
CA ILE A 210 -22.75 7.17 -2.09
C ILE A 210 -23.78 8.28 -2.30
N ARG A 211 -23.50 9.25 -3.16
CA ARG A 211 -24.40 10.36 -3.47
C ARG A 211 -25.67 9.90 -4.17
N SER A 212 -25.58 8.98 -5.14
CA SER A 212 -26.76 8.48 -5.88
C SER A 212 -27.70 7.67 -4.99
N ASN A 213 -27.21 7.09 -3.88
CA ASN A 213 -28.04 6.42 -2.88
C ASN A 213 -28.60 7.38 -1.81
N GLY A 214 -28.38 8.69 -1.92
CA GLY A 214 -28.93 9.68 -1.00
C GLY A 214 -28.40 9.57 0.44
N LEU A 215 -27.22 8.97 0.64
CA LEU A 215 -26.66 8.76 1.97
C LEU A 215 -26.10 10.07 2.56
N ALA A 216 -26.46 10.38 3.79
CA ALA A 216 -25.99 11.55 4.54
C ALA A 216 -24.53 11.36 5.03
N ILE A 217 -23.60 11.22 4.10
CA ILE A 217 -22.20 10.93 4.36
C ILE A 217 -21.32 11.97 3.69
N THR A 218 -20.37 12.52 4.44
CA THR A 218 -19.33 13.39 3.89
C THR A 218 -18.31 12.54 3.13
N THR A 219 -18.24 12.70 1.80
CA THR A 219 -17.24 11.99 0.99
C THR A 219 -15.98 12.84 0.82
N ARG A 220 -14.80 12.24 1.02
CA ARG A 220 -13.51 12.84 0.76
C ARG A 220 -12.69 11.99 -0.19
N ALA A 221 -11.85 12.64 -0.99
CA ALA A 221 -10.90 11.92 -1.83
C ALA A 221 -9.82 11.25 -0.96
N ARG A 222 -9.24 10.18 -1.45
CA ARG A 222 -8.16 9.46 -0.72
C ARG A 222 -6.93 10.33 -0.44
N ARG A 223 -6.65 11.32 -1.27
CA ARG A 223 -5.56 12.28 -1.02
C ARG A 223 -5.77 13.12 0.25
N ASP A 224 -7.02 13.25 0.72
CA ASP A 224 -7.39 14.01 1.91
C ASP A 224 -7.32 13.14 3.19
N ALA A 225 -6.69 11.99 3.12
CA ALA A 225 -6.64 10.98 4.18
C ALA A 225 -6.00 11.50 5.49
N ARG A 226 -4.95 12.35 5.38
CA ARG A 226 -4.31 12.95 6.57
C ARG A 226 -5.27 13.85 7.32
N ASP A 227 -6.01 14.70 6.60
CA ASP A 227 -6.99 15.61 7.21
C ASP A 227 -8.17 14.83 7.83
N ALA A 228 -8.57 13.72 7.20
CA ALA A 228 -9.60 12.86 7.75
C ALA A 228 -9.12 12.18 9.04
N LEU A 229 -7.88 11.68 9.09
CA LEU A 229 -7.30 11.09 10.30
C LEU A 229 -7.16 12.10 11.43
N ALA A 230 -6.78 13.34 11.13
CA ALA A 230 -6.64 14.39 12.15
C ALA A 230 -7.92 14.67 12.95
N ASN A 231 -9.08 14.36 12.38
CA ASN A 231 -10.39 14.54 13.01
C ASN A 231 -11.08 13.22 13.36
N ALA A 232 -10.41 12.08 13.17
CA ALA A 232 -11.00 10.79 13.41
C ALA A 232 -11.06 10.44 14.91
N ARG A 233 -12.21 10.05 15.40
CA ARG A 233 -12.37 9.40 16.70
C ARG A 233 -12.17 7.89 16.59
N VAL A 234 -12.70 7.29 15.53
CA VAL A 234 -12.56 5.88 15.19
C VAL A 234 -12.42 5.75 13.67
N VAL A 235 -11.61 4.82 13.24
CA VAL A 235 -11.46 4.44 11.82
C VAL A 235 -12.08 3.07 11.58
N ILE A 236 -12.87 2.94 10.50
CA ILE A 236 -13.29 1.65 9.95
C ILE A 236 -12.56 1.43 8.63
N HIS A 237 -11.80 0.34 8.54
CA HIS A 237 -11.12 -0.06 7.32
C HIS A 237 -11.86 -1.21 6.64
N LEU A 238 -12.69 -0.86 5.66
CA LEU A 238 -13.39 -1.81 4.81
C LEU A 238 -12.57 -2.09 3.56
N SER A 239 -12.08 -3.31 3.41
CA SER A 239 -11.29 -3.71 2.24
C SER A 239 -11.61 -5.14 1.81
N ASP A 240 -11.37 -5.42 0.52
CA ASP A 240 -11.42 -6.77 -0.08
C ASP A 240 -10.17 -7.61 0.22
N GLY A 241 -9.17 -7.03 0.87
CA GLY A 241 -7.88 -7.67 1.13
C GLY A 241 -6.96 -7.80 -0.09
N ALA A 242 -7.27 -7.10 -1.19
CA ALA A 242 -6.43 -7.12 -2.39
C ALA A 242 -5.23 -6.17 -2.30
N ARG A 243 -5.20 -5.31 -1.28
CA ARG A 243 -4.15 -4.30 -1.07
C ARG A 243 -3.66 -4.29 0.36
N PHE A 244 -2.43 -3.83 0.51
CA PHE A 244 -1.85 -3.55 1.80
C PHE A 244 -2.65 -2.48 2.55
N PRO A 245 -2.96 -2.64 3.87
CA PRO A 245 -3.85 -1.76 4.61
C PRO A 245 -3.14 -0.49 5.14
N SER A 246 -2.46 0.25 4.27
CA SER A 246 -1.65 1.42 4.64
C SER A 246 -2.42 2.47 5.44
N PHE A 247 -3.69 2.74 5.07
CA PHE A 247 -4.52 3.69 5.80
C PHE A 247 -4.84 3.24 7.23
N ALA A 248 -5.15 1.95 7.41
CA ALA A 248 -5.39 1.41 8.75
C ALA A 248 -4.12 1.51 9.62
N ILE A 249 -2.96 1.16 9.05
CA ILE A 249 -1.66 1.26 9.75
C ILE A 249 -1.35 2.71 10.11
N ALA A 250 -1.63 3.66 9.22
CA ALA A 250 -1.45 5.08 9.53
C ALA A 250 -2.40 5.56 10.63
N ALA A 251 -3.64 5.09 10.66
CA ALA A 251 -4.58 5.35 11.74
C ALA A 251 -4.05 4.81 13.08
N LEU A 252 -3.48 3.59 13.08
CA LEU A 252 -2.80 3.03 14.25
C LEU A 252 -1.64 3.91 14.69
N SER A 253 -0.80 4.41 13.77
CA SER A 253 0.33 5.28 14.10
C SER A 253 -0.11 6.61 14.70
N ALA A 254 -1.24 7.16 14.25
CA ALA A 254 -1.87 8.37 14.77
C ALA A 254 -2.55 8.17 16.14
N GLY A 255 -2.65 6.93 16.62
CA GLY A 255 -3.34 6.60 17.85
C GLY A 255 -4.87 6.60 17.71
N VAL A 256 -5.38 6.37 16.51
CA VAL A 256 -6.82 6.23 16.27
C VAL A 256 -7.22 4.76 16.39
N PRO A 257 -8.13 4.39 17.27
CA PRO A 257 -8.69 3.04 17.32
C PRO A 257 -9.28 2.67 15.97
N THR A 258 -8.96 1.47 15.52
CA THR A 258 -9.31 1.02 14.17
C THR A 258 -10.09 -0.30 14.22
N LEU A 259 -11.22 -0.33 13.55
CA LEU A 259 -11.92 -1.55 13.19
C LEU A 259 -11.51 -1.93 11.76
N ALA A 260 -11.30 -3.21 11.50
CA ALA A 260 -10.99 -3.67 10.16
C ALA A 260 -11.73 -4.96 9.84
N ARG A 261 -12.12 -5.12 8.57
CA ARG A 261 -12.66 -6.39 8.09
C ARG A 261 -11.61 -7.48 8.22
N ALA A 262 -11.99 -8.66 8.71
CA ALA A 262 -11.09 -9.77 8.99
C ALA A 262 -10.70 -10.55 7.71
N THR A 263 -10.08 -9.85 6.74
CA THR A 263 -9.42 -10.50 5.58
C THR A 263 -8.11 -11.15 6.01
N GLU A 264 -7.55 -12.06 5.22
CA GLU A 264 -6.28 -12.72 5.55
C GLU A 264 -5.16 -11.71 5.80
N ILE A 265 -5.02 -10.71 4.95
CA ILE A 265 -4.00 -9.68 5.09
C ILE A 265 -4.22 -8.82 6.34
N ASN A 266 -5.47 -8.47 6.66
CA ASN A 266 -5.77 -7.70 7.86
C ASN A 266 -5.55 -8.52 9.13
N ARG A 267 -5.86 -9.83 9.13
CA ARG A 267 -5.49 -10.72 10.24
C ARG A 267 -3.98 -10.75 10.45
N GLU A 268 -3.20 -10.94 9.40
CA GLU A 268 -1.74 -10.97 9.49
C GLU A 268 -1.14 -9.66 10.00
N LEU A 269 -1.64 -8.52 9.51
CA LEU A 269 -0.98 -7.23 9.71
C LEU A 269 -1.56 -6.40 10.86
N LEU A 270 -2.84 -6.59 11.22
CA LEU A 270 -3.56 -5.75 12.18
C LEU A 270 -4.04 -6.51 13.43
N GLU A 271 -3.89 -7.84 13.50
CA GLU A 271 -4.31 -8.63 14.66
C GLU A 271 -3.65 -8.14 15.95
N GLY A 272 -4.46 -8.02 16.99
CA GLY A 272 -4.02 -7.47 18.30
C GLY A 272 -3.89 -5.93 18.33
N ALA A 273 -3.86 -5.26 17.18
CA ALA A 273 -3.74 -3.80 17.08
C ALA A 273 -5.04 -3.12 16.63
N ALA A 274 -5.88 -3.81 15.87
CA ALA A 274 -7.21 -3.36 15.45
C ALA A 274 -8.28 -4.36 15.91
N ALA A 275 -9.51 -3.91 16.03
CA ALA A 275 -10.67 -4.80 16.20
C ALA A 275 -11.03 -5.41 14.85
N LEU A 276 -10.90 -6.73 14.71
CA LEU A 276 -11.21 -7.44 13.47
C LEU A 276 -12.65 -7.94 13.49
N VAL A 277 -13.45 -7.51 12.52
CA VAL A 277 -14.85 -7.92 12.37
C VAL A 277 -14.98 -8.93 11.24
N THR A 278 -15.62 -10.05 11.51
CA THR A 278 -15.85 -11.14 10.56
C THR A 278 -17.24 -11.08 9.93
N ASP A 279 -18.18 -10.45 10.63
CA ASP A 279 -19.58 -10.32 10.25
C ASP A 279 -19.98 -8.85 10.32
N ASP A 280 -20.76 -8.41 9.32
CA ASP A 280 -21.24 -7.02 9.24
C ASP A 280 -22.17 -6.68 10.41
N GLY A 281 -22.89 -7.66 10.98
CA GLY A 281 -23.69 -7.51 12.19
C GLY A 281 -22.90 -7.12 13.44
N GLN A 282 -21.61 -7.47 13.49
CA GLN A 282 -20.72 -7.15 14.61
C GLN A 282 -20.21 -5.70 14.60
N VAL A 283 -20.34 -4.99 13.47
CA VAL A 283 -19.73 -3.66 13.30
C VAL A 283 -20.27 -2.68 14.32
N ARG A 284 -21.58 -2.63 14.53
CA ARG A 284 -22.22 -1.69 15.48
C ARG A 284 -21.80 -1.97 16.92
N ASP A 285 -21.85 -3.22 17.37
CA ASP A 285 -21.51 -3.58 18.75
C ASP A 285 -20.04 -3.32 19.05
N THR A 286 -19.16 -3.64 18.07
CA THR A 286 -17.72 -3.37 18.18
C THR A 286 -17.43 -1.87 18.21
N LEU A 287 -18.16 -1.07 17.40
CA LEU A 287 -18.06 0.39 17.45
C LEU A 287 -18.48 0.94 18.78
N GLU A 288 -19.60 0.47 19.35
CA GLU A 288 -20.10 0.92 20.67
C GLU A 288 -19.06 0.66 21.77
N GLU A 289 -18.49 -0.56 21.76
CA GLU A 289 -17.44 -0.93 22.72
C GLU A 289 -16.21 0.00 22.61
N VAL A 290 -15.73 0.27 21.40
CA VAL A 290 -14.53 1.09 21.15
C VAL A 290 -14.81 2.58 21.38
N TRP A 291 -16.03 3.04 21.10
CA TRP A 291 -16.42 4.44 21.24
C TRP A 291 -16.60 4.87 22.69
N SER A 292 -17.28 4.03 23.48
CA SER A 292 -17.72 4.34 24.85
C SER A 292 -16.75 3.87 25.93
N ASN A 293 -15.93 2.83 25.68
CA ASN A 293 -15.05 2.25 26.70
C ASN A 293 -13.63 2.85 26.62
N GLY A 294 -13.33 3.80 27.51
CA GLY A 294 -12.03 4.48 27.55
C GLY A 294 -10.84 3.54 27.80
N SER A 295 -10.99 2.50 28.62
CA SER A 295 -9.94 1.52 28.89
C SER A 295 -9.64 0.68 27.62
N ARG A 296 -10.68 0.20 26.95
CA ARG A 296 -10.54 -0.53 25.68
C ARG A 296 -9.83 0.31 24.63
N ARG A 297 -10.27 1.57 24.50
CA ARG A 297 -9.66 2.54 23.59
C ARG A 297 -8.16 2.72 23.89
N SER A 298 -7.78 2.93 25.12
CA SER A 298 -6.37 3.14 25.51
C SER A 298 -5.50 1.93 25.18
N ILE A 299 -6.00 0.71 25.43
CA ILE A 299 -5.31 -0.54 25.08
C ILE A 299 -5.10 -0.62 23.55
N MET A 300 -6.15 -0.36 22.76
CA MET A 300 -6.07 -0.39 21.31
C MET A 300 -5.09 0.64 20.75
N VAL A 301 -5.08 1.86 21.31
CA VAL A 301 -4.13 2.92 20.91
C VAL A 301 -2.69 2.49 21.17
N ALA A 302 -2.41 1.95 22.35
CA ALA A 302 -1.05 1.50 22.69
C ALA A 302 -0.59 0.35 21.79
N ALA A 303 -1.42 -0.67 21.59
CA ALA A 303 -1.14 -1.80 20.70
C ALA A 303 -0.97 -1.35 19.25
N GLY A 304 -1.84 -0.44 18.78
CA GLY A 304 -1.80 0.10 17.43
C GLY A 304 -0.50 0.85 17.16
N ARG A 305 -0.10 1.76 18.04
CA ARG A 305 1.16 2.51 17.91
C ARG A 305 2.38 1.57 17.91
N SER A 306 2.39 0.57 18.77
CA SER A 306 3.44 -0.44 18.79
C SER A 306 3.54 -1.18 17.47
N ARG A 307 2.39 -1.64 16.94
CA ARG A 307 2.33 -2.36 15.66
C ARG A 307 2.75 -1.50 14.46
N ALA A 308 2.38 -0.23 14.44
CA ALA A 308 2.69 0.69 13.35
C ALA A 308 4.21 0.90 13.14
N VAL A 309 5.03 0.71 14.17
CA VAL A 309 6.50 0.80 14.07
C VAL A 309 7.08 -0.23 13.10
N ASP A 310 6.47 -1.41 12.99
CA ASP A 310 6.92 -2.47 12.08
C ASP A 310 6.84 -2.03 10.60
N PHE A 311 5.99 -1.06 10.30
CA PHE A 311 5.74 -0.54 8.94
C PHE A 311 6.32 0.85 8.71
N ALA A 312 7.09 1.38 9.67
CA ALA A 312 7.69 2.69 9.54
C ALA A 312 8.66 2.74 8.34
N PRO A 313 8.80 3.90 7.66
CA PRO A 313 9.68 4.04 6.50
C PRO A 313 11.12 3.59 6.76
N ASP A 314 11.66 3.89 7.93
CA ASP A 314 13.03 3.48 8.29
C ASP A 314 13.16 1.95 8.50
N THR A 315 12.10 1.28 8.95
CA THR A 315 12.05 -0.20 9.05
C THR A 315 12.02 -0.82 7.65
N ALA A 316 11.19 -0.29 6.76
CA ALA A 316 11.16 -0.71 5.36
C ALA A 316 12.51 -0.47 4.67
N ALA A 317 13.12 0.69 4.86
CA ALA A 317 14.42 1.02 4.27
C ALA A 317 15.51 0.02 4.66
N ARG A 318 15.62 -0.34 5.94
CA ARG A 318 16.59 -1.36 6.41
C ARG A 318 16.33 -2.73 5.75
N ALA A 319 15.08 -3.14 5.65
CA ALA A 319 14.73 -4.40 5.01
C ALA A 319 15.08 -4.41 3.52
N TYR A 320 14.79 -3.31 2.81
CA TYR A 320 15.14 -3.18 1.40
C TYR A 320 16.64 -3.10 1.16
N ILE A 321 17.43 -2.42 2.00
CA ILE A 321 18.91 -2.41 1.90
C ILE A 321 19.46 -3.82 2.03
N ALA A 322 18.98 -4.60 2.99
CA ALA A 322 19.38 -5.99 3.15
C ALA A 322 19.04 -6.82 1.89
N LEU A 323 17.83 -6.68 1.38
CA LEU A 323 17.37 -7.33 0.15
C LEU A 323 18.22 -6.93 -1.07
N TYR A 324 18.48 -5.64 -1.27
CA TYR A 324 19.31 -5.18 -2.40
C TYR A 324 20.71 -5.79 -2.35
N ARG A 325 21.35 -5.81 -1.18
CA ARG A 325 22.65 -6.41 -0.99
C ARG A 325 22.66 -7.92 -1.25
N GLU A 326 21.61 -8.61 -0.82
CA GLU A 326 21.45 -10.05 -1.05
C GLU A 326 21.29 -10.36 -2.53
N VAL A 327 20.39 -9.65 -3.21
CA VAL A 327 20.07 -9.84 -4.62
C VAL A 327 21.29 -9.52 -5.51
N VAL A 328 22.03 -8.46 -5.21
CA VAL A 328 23.26 -8.10 -5.95
C VAL A 328 24.36 -9.14 -5.74
N ARG A 329 24.56 -9.66 -4.52
CA ARG A 329 25.54 -10.72 -4.24
C ARG A 329 25.20 -12.05 -4.89
N GLY A 330 23.91 -12.38 -4.95
CA GLY A 330 23.44 -13.64 -5.54
C GLY A 330 23.24 -13.58 -7.06
N TRP A 331 23.46 -12.42 -7.68
CA TRP A 331 23.26 -12.26 -9.12
C TRP A 331 24.44 -12.85 -9.90
N THR A 332 24.16 -13.89 -10.69
CA THR A 332 25.05 -14.41 -11.74
C THR A 332 24.47 -13.99 -13.08
N ALA A 333 25.21 -13.16 -13.82
CA ALA A 333 24.80 -12.61 -15.12
C ALA A 333 24.59 -13.72 -16.16
#